data_1d1d48e8130651bc201d351debdfe1f6
#
_entry.id   1d1d48e8130651bc201d351debdfe1f6
#
_cell.length_a   1.000
_cell.length_b   1.000
_cell.length_c   1.000
_cell.angle_alpha   90.00
_cell.angle_beta   90.00
_cell.angle_gamma   90.00
#
_symmetry.space_group_name_H-M   'P 1'
#
loop_
_entity.id
_entity.type
_entity.pdbx_description
1 polymer ?
#
loop_
_entity_poly.entity_id
_entity_poly.type
_entity_poly.pdbx_seq_one_letter_code
_entity_poly.pdbx_strand_id
1 'polypeptide(L)'
;EIGVRLVGSEMCIRDRSYGYDISEPAKNAREAVQWLYFGYLAAIKTQNGAAMSVGRVSTFLDIYIERDIEKGILTEKEAQELIDHLVMKFRMVKFARIPSYNQLFSGDPVWATLEVGGMGQDGRSMVTKNDYRFLHTLENMGPSPEPNLTVLYSSRLPESFKDYAARISVTTSSIQYENDDVMRPVWGDDYSICCCVSATQTGKEIQFFGARANLAKCLLYAINGGIDEKTKVQVGPAYRPVSYTHLRAHETDS
;
A
#
# COMPACT_ATOMS: atom_id res chain seq x y z
N GLU A 1 26.27 0.70 -10.29
CA GLU A 1 26.80 1.70 -9.32
C GLU A 1 26.85 3.14 -9.87
N ILE A 2 27.24 3.34 -11.14
CA ILE A 2 27.32 4.68 -11.76
C ILE A 2 25.94 5.34 -11.92
N GLY A 3 24.89 4.60 -12.26
CA GLY A 3 23.54 5.13 -12.44
C GLY A 3 22.90 5.62 -11.14
N VAL A 4 23.14 4.94 -10.02
CA VAL A 4 22.61 5.32 -8.71
C VAL A 4 23.30 6.58 -8.17
N ARG A 5 24.59 6.73 -8.41
CA ARG A 5 25.34 7.94 -8.03
C ARG A 5 24.93 9.18 -8.84
N LEU A 6 24.67 9.02 -10.15
CA LEU A 6 24.22 10.13 -10.99
C LEU A 6 22.82 10.61 -10.61
N VAL A 7 21.87 9.70 -10.36
CA VAL A 7 20.53 10.04 -9.90
C VAL A 7 20.57 10.71 -8.52
N GLY A 8 21.39 10.23 -7.61
CA GLY A 8 21.58 10.85 -6.30
C GLY A 8 22.18 12.25 -6.40
N SER A 9 23.18 12.46 -7.27
CA SER A 9 23.81 13.78 -7.44
C SER A 9 22.90 14.80 -8.12
N GLU A 10 22.15 14.40 -9.15
CA GLU A 10 21.17 15.27 -9.82
C GLU A 10 20.01 15.64 -8.89
N MET A 11 19.51 14.70 -8.09
CA MET A 11 18.53 14.98 -7.07
C MET A 11 19.06 15.95 -6.02
N CYS A 12 20.27 15.75 -5.50
CA CYS A 12 20.91 16.66 -4.55
C CYS A 12 21.11 18.08 -5.13
N ILE A 13 21.47 18.21 -6.39
CA ILE A 13 21.64 19.52 -7.05
C ILE A 13 20.31 20.23 -7.21
N ARG A 14 19.26 19.53 -7.67
CA ARG A 14 17.90 20.07 -7.77
C ARG A 14 17.34 20.48 -6.41
N ASP A 15 17.51 19.64 -5.41
CA ASP A 15 16.96 19.87 -4.09
C ASP A 15 17.58 21.10 -3.45
N ARG A 16 18.90 21.26 -3.56
CA ARG A 16 19.58 22.47 -3.09
C ARG A 16 19.11 23.73 -3.80
N SER A 17 18.79 23.64 -5.09
CA SER A 17 18.22 24.77 -5.84
C SER A 17 16.83 25.18 -5.36
N TYR A 18 16.08 24.25 -4.75
CA TYR A 18 14.77 24.48 -4.12
C TYR A 18 14.85 24.68 -2.61
N GLY A 19 16.05 24.76 -2.04
CA GLY A 19 16.26 24.97 -0.62
C GLY A 19 16.18 23.71 0.24
N TYR A 20 16.19 22.51 -0.37
CA TYR A 20 16.23 21.22 0.34
C TYR A 20 17.63 20.60 0.25
N ASP A 21 18.12 20.05 1.35
CA ASP A 21 19.37 19.29 1.36
C ASP A 21 19.12 17.85 1.82
N ILE A 22 18.95 16.93 0.86
CA ILE A 22 18.72 15.52 1.12
C ILE A 22 19.97 14.77 1.62
N SER A 23 21.13 15.40 1.67
CA SER A 23 22.33 14.83 2.28
C SER A 23 22.35 14.94 3.81
N GLU A 24 21.47 15.77 4.36
CA GLU A 24 21.31 16.00 5.79
C GLU A 24 19.95 15.46 6.26
N PRO A 25 19.79 15.12 7.55
CA PRO A 25 18.47 14.79 8.11
C PRO A 25 17.47 15.93 7.93
N ALA A 26 16.22 15.59 7.69
CA ALA A 26 15.16 16.58 7.56
C ALA A 26 15.03 17.45 8.83
N LYS A 27 14.98 18.77 8.66
CA LYS A 27 14.94 19.73 9.75
C LYS A 27 13.52 20.12 10.15
N ASN A 28 12.58 19.99 9.23
CA ASN A 28 11.17 20.36 9.41
C ASN A 28 10.25 19.41 8.64
N ALA A 29 8.94 19.57 8.83
CA ALA A 29 7.92 18.73 8.21
C ALA A 29 7.94 18.80 6.68
N ARG A 30 8.16 19.97 6.09
CA ARG A 30 8.21 20.14 4.62
C ARG A 30 9.39 19.37 4.03
N GLU A 31 10.56 19.43 4.68
CA GLU A 31 11.72 18.63 4.29
C GLU A 31 11.46 17.13 4.46
N ALA A 32 10.86 16.71 5.59
CA ALA A 32 10.58 15.30 5.85
C ALA A 32 9.64 14.69 4.79
N VAL A 33 8.56 15.39 4.43
CA VAL A 33 7.65 14.97 3.37
C VAL A 33 8.34 14.93 2.01
N GLN A 34 9.15 15.92 1.69
CA GLN A 34 9.87 15.96 0.43
C GLN A 34 10.97 14.88 0.36
N TRP A 35 11.66 14.62 1.46
CA TRP A 35 12.63 13.55 1.60
C TRP A 35 12.01 12.18 1.38
N LEU A 36 10.86 11.92 2.03
CA LEU A 36 10.09 10.71 1.83
C LEU A 36 9.71 10.51 0.37
N TYR A 37 9.21 11.56 -0.28
CA TYR A 37 8.79 11.49 -1.67
C TYR A 37 9.97 11.23 -2.63
N PHE A 38 11.12 11.84 -2.41
CA PHE A 38 12.32 11.58 -3.22
C PHE A 38 12.84 10.16 -3.02
N GLY A 39 12.87 9.66 -1.79
CA GLY A 39 13.19 8.26 -1.52
C GLY A 39 12.25 7.31 -2.26
N TYR A 40 10.96 7.61 -2.26
CA TYR A 40 9.93 6.87 -2.97
C TYR A 40 10.17 6.88 -4.50
N LEU A 41 10.47 8.04 -5.09
CA LEU A 41 10.79 8.13 -6.51
C LEU A 41 12.05 7.35 -6.89
N ALA A 42 13.08 7.39 -6.04
CA ALA A 42 14.30 6.62 -6.25
C ALA A 42 14.01 5.10 -6.22
N ALA A 43 13.18 4.65 -5.28
CA ALA A 43 12.75 3.27 -5.18
C ALA A 43 11.95 2.82 -6.41
N ILE A 44 10.98 3.61 -6.88
CA ILE A 44 10.22 3.34 -8.11
C ILE A 44 11.14 3.20 -9.31
N LYS A 45 12.07 4.13 -9.47
CA LYS A 45 12.99 4.14 -10.61
C LYS A 45 13.94 2.95 -10.59
N THR A 46 14.39 2.55 -9.42
CA THR A 46 15.31 1.41 -9.27
C THR A 46 14.58 0.09 -9.49
N GLN A 47 13.39 -0.07 -8.91
CA GLN A 47 12.62 -1.29 -8.99
C GLN A 47 11.99 -1.46 -10.39
N ASN A 48 11.43 -0.39 -10.95
CA ASN A 48 10.70 -0.34 -12.23
C ASN A 48 9.74 -1.53 -12.45
N GLY A 49 9.08 -1.93 -11.37
CA GLY A 49 8.26 -3.13 -11.33
C GLY A 49 6.76 -2.85 -11.36
N ALA A 50 6.00 -3.71 -10.69
CA ALA A 50 4.55 -3.66 -10.69
C ALA A 50 3.95 -2.82 -9.57
N ALA A 51 4.61 -2.76 -8.41
CA ALA A 51 4.11 -2.06 -7.23
C ALA A 51 5.26 -1.50 -6.40
N MET A 52 5.01 -0.37 -5.74
CA MET A 52 5.92 0.20 -4.76
C MET A 52 5.10 0.76 -3.62
N SER A 53 5.01 0.03 -2.52
CA SER A 53 4.28 0.44 -1.33
C SER A 53 5.02 1.52 -0.56
N VAL A 54 4.29 2.42 0.05
CA VAL A 54 4.80 3.50 0.89
C VAL A 54 4.95 3.04 2.34
N GLY A 55 4.03 2.18 2.78
CA GLY A 55 3.98 1.66 4.14
C GLY A 55 3.37 2.65 5.14
N ARG A 56 3.69 2.44 6.42
CA ARG A 56 3.16 3.22 7.54
C ARG A 56 4.00 4.49 7.77
N VAL A 57 3.79 5.50 6.94
CA VAL A 57 4.53 6.77 7.01
C VAL A 57 3.82 7.84 7.84
N SER A 58 2.56 7.63 8.21
CA SER A 58 1.78 8.58 9.02
C SER A 58 2.45 8.88 10.35
N THR A 59 2.83 7.86 11.09
CA THR A 59 3.51 7.97 12.39
C THR A 59 4.87 8.67 12.28
N PHE A 60 5.64 8.34 11.25
CA PHE A 60 6.93 8.98 11.00
C PHE A 60 6.79 10.48 10.72
N LEU A 61 5.87 10.85 9.84
CA LEU A 61 5.65 12.25 9.48
C LEU A 61 5.03 13.05 10.62
N ASP A 62 4.25 12.40 11.49
CA ASP A 62 3.61 13.04 12.63
C ASP A 62 4.63 13.66 13.59
N ILE A 63 5.77 13.00 13.79
CA ILE A 63 6.87 13.51 14.63
C ILE A 63 7.32 14.90 14.16
N TYR A 64 7.45 15.10 12.87
CA TYR A 64 7.88 16.37 12.28
C TYR A 64 6.76 17.40 12.25
N ILE A 65 5.56 16.99 11.88
CA ILE A 65 4.41 17.88 11.71
C ILE A 65 3.97 18.43 13.07
N GLU A 66 3.77 17.58 14.07
CA GLU A 66 3.35 18.04 15.40
C GLU A 66 4.42 18.93 16.05
N ARG A 67 5.69 18.57 15.94
CA ARG A 67 6.79 19.42 16.41
C ARG A 67 6.76 20.81 15.76
N ASP A 68 6.49 20.89 14.46
CA ASP A 68 6.49 22.17 13.73
C ASP A 68 5.22 22.98 14.03
N ILE A 69 4.08 22.32 14.31
CA ILE A 69 2.86 22.97 14.81
C ILE A 69 3.10 23.53 16.21
N GLU A 70 3.68 22.76 17.12
CA GLU A 70 4.02 23.21 18.48
C GLU A 70 4.96 24.43 18.49
N LYS A 71 5.88 24.50 17.51
CA LYS A 71 6.78 25.63 17.32
C LYS A 71 6.16 26.82 16.59
N GLY A 72 4.92 26.72 16.13
CA GLY A 72 4.26 27.73 15.32
C GLY A 72 4.84 27.90 13.90
N ILE A 73 5.59 26.91 13.42
CA ILE A 73 6.15 26.87 12.04
C ILE A 73 5.08 26.47 11.04
N LEU A 74 4.16 25.59 11.46
CA LEU A 74 3.01 25.15 10.67
C LEU A 74 1.71 25.39 11.43
N THR A 75 0.65 25.68 10.70
CA THR A 75 -0.72 25.61 11.17
C THR A 75 -1.31 24.22 10.84
N GLU A 76 -2.41 23.85 11.50
CA GLU A 76 -3.14 22.61 11.16
C GLU A 76 -3.58 22.58 9.70
N LYS A 77 -3.99 23.71 9.14
CA LYS A 77 -4.36 23.83 7.73
C LYS A 77 -3.17 23.55 6.80
N GLU A 78 -2.02 24.15 7.07
CA GLU A 78 -0.80 23.90 6.28
C GLU A 78 -0.30 22.46 6.42
N ALA A 79 -0.48 21.85 7.60
CA ALA A 79 -0.18 20.43 7.80
C ALA A 79 -1.06 19.54 6.94
N GLN A 80 -2.37 19.81 6.86
CA GLN A 80 -3.29 19.10 5.97
C GLN A 80 -2.91 19.32 4.49
N GLU A 81 -2.64 20.56 4.08
CA GLU A 81 -2.21 20.87 2.71
C GLU A 81 -0.92 20.14 2.33
N LEU A 82 0.01 19.98 3.28
CA LEU A 82 1.26 19.24 3.06
C LEU A 82 1.01 17.75 2.78
N ILE A 83 0.09 17.12 3.52
CA ILE A 83 -0.33 15.74 3.29
C ILE A 83 -1.11 15.60 1.98
N ASP A 84 -2.03 16.51 1.69
CA ASP A 84 -2.78 16.52 0.43
C ASP A 84 -1.83 16.62 -0.78
N HIS A 85 -0.81 17.46 -0.72
CA HIS A 85 0.21 17.56 -1.76
C HIS A 85 1.03 16.27 -1.92
N LEU A 86 1.35 15.58 -0.83
CA LEU A 86 2.03 14.28 -0.88
C LEU A 86 1.16 13.24 -1.58
N VAL A 87 -0.11 13.14 -1.21
CA VAL A 87 -1.07 12.22 -1.84
C VAL A 87 -1.27 12.57 -3.32
N MET A 88 -1.37 13.85 -3.67
CA MET A 88 -1.42 14.29 -5.07
C MET A 88 -0.22 13.78 -5.87
N LYS A 89 0.98 13.87 -5.31
CA LYS A 89 2.20 13.37 -5.95
C LYS A 89 2.17 11.86 -6.13
N PHE A 90 1.63 11.09 -5.17
CA PHE A 90 1.43 9.65 -5.35
C PHE A 90 0.43 9.32 -6.46
N ARG A 91 -0.61 10.13 -6.66
CA ARG A 91 -1.57 9.99 -7.78
C ARG A 91 -0.94 10.29 -9.14
N MET A 92 0.07 11.14 -9.18
CA MET A 92 0.73 11.57 -10.41
C MET A 92 1.87 10.66 -10.86
N VAL A 93 2.55 10.01 -9.92
CA VAL A 93 3.73 9.21 -10.24
C VAL A 93 3.35 7.91 -10.97
N LYS A 94 4.17 7.54 -11.96
CA LYS A 94 3.96 6.35 -12.80
C LYS A 94 5.25 5.58 -13.00
N PHE A 95 5.12 4.27 -13.20
CA PHE A 95 6.22 3.47 -13.73
C PHE A 95 6.39 3.70 -15.23
N ALA A 96 7.63 3.69 -15.69
CA ALA A 96 7.94 3.70 -17.13
C ALA A 96 7.92 2.26 -17.67
N ARG A 97 6.73 1.70 -17.91
CA ARG A 97 6.54 0.32 -18.38
C ARG A 97 6.43 0.25 -19.90
N ILE A 98 6.77 -0.91 -20.45
CA ILE A 98 6.49 -1.21 -21.85
C ILE A 98 4.98 -1.41 -22.08
N PRO A 99 4.45 -1.11 -23.30
CA PRO A 99 3.01 -1.16 -23.57
C PRO A 99 2.33 -2.49 -23.25
N SER A 100 2.96 -3.63 -23.55
CA SER A 100 2.41 -4.95 -23.24
C SER A 100 2.23 -5.20 -21.74
N TYR A 101 3.10 -4.63 -20.92
CA TYR A 101 3.00 -4.73 -19.47
C TYR A 101 1.88 -3.84 -18.94
N ASN A 102 1.70 -2.65 -19.52
CA ASN A 102 0.59 -1.76 -19.16
C ASN A 102 -0.77 -2.37 -19.49
N GLN A 103 -0.89 -3.10 -20.60
CA GLN A 103 -2.12 -3.83 -20.92
C GLN A 103 -2.45 -4.89 -19.86
N LEU A 104 -1.45 -5.60 -19.34
CA LEU A 104 -1.64 -6.63 -18.30
C LEU A 104 -2.22 -6.03 -17.01
N PHE A 105 -1.85 -4.80 -16.68
CA PHE A 105 -2.28 -4.11 -15.46
C PHE A 105 -3.32 -3.01 -15.68
N SER A 106 -3.92 -2.94 -16.85
CA SER A 106 -4.95 -1.93 -17.20
C SER A 106 -4.48 -0.48 -16.99
N GLY A 107 -3.23 -0.18 -17.35
CA GLY A 107 -2.58 1.13 -17.20
C GLY A 107 -1.29 1.08 -16.39
N ASP A 108 -0.94 2.19 -15.75
CA ASP A 108 0.32 2.39 -15.03
C ASP A 108 0.14 2.53 -13.51
N PRO A 109 -0.67 1.72 -12.80
CA PRO A 109 -0.79 1.88 -11.37
C PRO A 109 0.57 1.62 -10.71
N VAL A 110 0.92 2.47 -9.75
CA VAL A 110 2.13 2.30 -8.93
C VAL A 110 1.84 1.41 -7.74
N TRP A 111 0.57 1.28 -7.37
CA TRP A 111 0.12 0.68 -6.11
C TRP A 111 0.94 1.19 -4.94
N ALA A 112 0.86 2.51 -4.75
CA ALA A 112 1.46 3.21 -3.62
C ALA A 112 0.65 2.92 -2.36
N THR A 113 0.75 1.68 -1.85
CA THR A 113 0.02 1.28 -0.66
C THR A 113 0.52 2.05 0.54
N LEU A 114 -0.38 2.78 1.18
CA LEU A 114 -0.15 3.60 2.35
C LEU A 114 -1.00 3.08 3.49
N GLU A 115 -0.40 2.92 4.65
CA GLU A 115 -1.05 2.32 5.81
C GLU A 115 -1.29 3.33 6.91
N VAL A 116 -2.43 3.22 7.56
CA VAL A 116 -2.84 4.00 8.72
C VAL A 116 -3.38 3.08 9.82
N GLY A 117 -3.32 3.53 11.06
CA GLY A 117 -3.76 2.73 12.19
C GLY A 117 -2.77 1.66 12.61
N GLY A 118 -3.28 0.54 13.07
CA GLY A 118 -2.49 -0.59 13.58
C GLY A 118 -1.97 -0.41 14.99
N MET A 119 -1.32 -1.44 15.50
CA MET A 119 -0.78 -1.49 16.86
C MET A 119 0.75 -1.53 16.84
N GLY A 120 1.38 -0.89 17.81
CA GLY A 120 2.82 -0.95 18.03
C GLY A 120 3.26 -2.20 18.79
N GLN A 121 4.57 -2.43 18.85
CA GLN A 121 5.18 -3.54 19.58
C GLN A 121 4.86 -3.52 21.09
N ASP A 122 4.70 -2.35 21.64
CA ASP A 122 4.33 -2.12 23.05
C ASP A 122 2.82 -2.26 23.31
N GLY A 123 2.04 -2.62 22.30
CA GLY A 123 0.60 -2.80 22.39
C GLY A 123 -0.21 -1.51 22.42
N ARG A 124 0.42 -0.35 22.19
CA ARG A 124 -0.29 0.92 22.02
C ARG A 124 -0.80 1.07 20.59
N SER A 125 -1.88 1.83 20.43
CA SER A 125 -2.34 2.26 19.12
C SER A 125 -1.28 3.13 18.44
N MET A 126 -1.07 2.89 17.14
CA MET A 126 -0.18 3.71 16.30
C MET A 126 -0.93 4.85 15.61
N VAL A 127 -2.21 5.03 15.91
CA VAL A 127 -3.01 6.13 15.36
C VAL A 127 -2.45 7.47 15.82
N THR A 128 -2.17 8.33 14.85
CA THR A 128 -1.71 9.71 15.05
C THR A 128 -2.67 10.68 14.36
N LYS A 129 -2.45 11.97 14.51
CA LYS A 129 -3.22 12.99 13.77
C LYS A 129 -3.05 12.85 12.27
N ASN A 130 -1.89 12.40 11.81
CA ASN A 130 -1.65 12.20 10.39
C ASN A 130 -2.48 11.08 9.79
N ASP A 131 -2.87 10.07 10.56
CA ASP A 131 -3.82 9.05 10.08
C ASP A 131 -5.16 9.70 9.70
N TYR A 132 -5.64 10.62 10.53
CA TYR A 132 -6.84 11.40 10.20
C TYR A 132 -6.61 12.32 9.00
N ARG A 133 -5.44 12.96 8.86
CA ARG A 133 -5.11 13.82 7.72
C ARG A 133 -5.08 13.03 6.41
N PHE A 134 -4.49 11.83 6.40
CA PHE A 134 -4.50 10.95 5.22
C PHE A 134 -5.91 10.50 4.83
N LEU A 135 -6.75 10.16 5.80
CA LEU A 135 -8.16 9.85 5.54
C LEU A 135 -8.92 11.09 5.03
N HIS A 136 -8.68 12.25 5.63
CA HIS A 136 -9.32 13.51 5.23
C HIS A 136 -8.95 13.95 3.81
N THR A 137 -7.79 13.57 3.32
CA THR A 137 -7.39 13.81 1.93
C THR A 137 -8.37 13.20 0.93
N LEU A 138 -9.02 12.08 1.25
CA LEU A 138 -10.05 11.49 0.40
C LEU A 138 -11.32 12.36 0.30
N GLU A 139 -11.63 13.15 1.32
CA GLU A 139 -12.69 14.16 1.26
C GLU A 139 -12.24 15.38 0.46
N ASN A 140 -11.02 15.87 0.68
CA ASN A 140 -10.49 17.07 0.00
C ASN A 140 -10.26 16.86 -1.49
N MET A 141 -9.76 15.71 -1.89
CA MET A 141 -9.32 15.42 -3.26
C MET A 141 -10.23 14.43 -4.01
N GLY A 142 -11.23 13.88 -3.34
CA GLY A 142 -12.10 12.84 -3.86
C GLY A 142 -11.47 11.46 -3.88
N PRO A 143 -12.29 10.42 -4.14
CA PRO A 143 -11.87 9.03 -4.18
C PRO A 143 -10.85 8.77 -5.30
N SER A 144 -9.93 7.86 -5.07
CA SER A 144 -8.92 7.47 -6.06
C SER A 144 -8.37 6.08 -5.72
N PRO A 145 -7.97 5.28 -6.70
CA PRO A 145 -7.27 4.04 -6.45
C PRO A 145 -5.84 4.24 -5.93
N GLU A 146 -5.31 5.47 -6.04
CA GLU A 146 -3.97 5.82 -5.56
C GLU A 146 -4.00 6.99 -4.58
N PRO A 147 -3.29 6.91 -3.47
CA PRO A 147 -2.63 5.72 -2.94
C PRO A 147 -3.67 4.65 -2.58
N ASN A 148 -3.28 3.37 -2.63
CA ASN A 148 -4.08 2.30 -2.09
C ASN A 148 -4.04 2.40 -0.55
N LEU A 149 -5.04 3.05 0.04
CA LEU A 149 -5.06 3.37 1.47
C LEU A 149 -5.60 2.18 2.26
N THR A 150 -4.76 1.65 3.15
CA THR A 150 -5.08 0.50 3.99
C THR A 150 -5.18 0.90 5.46
N VAL A 151 -6.31 0.62 6.07
CA VAL A 151 -6.48 0.70 7.52
C VAL A 151 -6.07 -0.64 8.14
N LEU A 152 -5.02 -0.62 8.95
CA LEU A 152 -4.63 -1.77 9.78
C LEU A 152 -5.55 -1.80 11.01
N TYR A 153 -6.65 -2.50 10.86
CA TYR A 153 -7.70 -2.54 11.87
C TYR A 153 -7.32 -3.43 13.06
N SER A 154 -7.51 -2.91 14.25
CA SER A 154 -7.50 -3.68 15.50
C SER A 154 -8.71 -3.30 16.35
N SER A 155 -9.26 -4.27 17.08
CA SER A 155 -10.32 -4.01 18.06
C SER A 155 -9.91 -2.99 19.11
N ARG A 156 -8.62 -2.84 19.36
CA ARG A 156 -8.02 -1.94 20.37
C ARG A 156 -7.76 -0.51 19.87
N LEU A 157 -8.02 -0.22 18.58
CA LEU A 157 -7.89 1.16 18.07
C LEU A 157 -8.92 2.10 18.73
N PRO A 158 -8.61 3.40 18.83
CA PRO A 158 -9.57 4.38 19.34
C PRO A 158 -10.90 4.34 18.57
N GLU A 159 -12.02 4.34 19.27
CA GLU A 159 -13.36 4.32 18.64
C GLU A 159 -13.54 5.49 17.67
N SER A 160 -13.09 6.69 18.04
CA SER A 160 -13.15 7.87 17.17
C SER A 160 -12.43 7.67 15.82
N PHE A 161 -11.32 6.92 15.82
CA PHE A 161 -10.61 6.60 14.59
C PHE A 161 -11.37 5.57 13.76
N LYS A 162 -11.90 4.52 14.39
CA LYS A 162 -12.69 3.48 13.73
C LYS A 162 -13.94 4.07 13.07
N ASP A 163 -14.67 4.92 13.80
CA ASP A 163 -15.86 5.62 13.30
C ASP A 163 -15.51 6.55 12.13
N TYR A 164 -14.42 7.29 12.24
CA TYR A 164 -13.97 8.19 11.18
C TYR A 164 -13.60 7.41 9.92
N ALA A 165 -12.77 6.38 10.04
CA ALA A 165 -12.36 5.53 8.93
C ALA A 165 -13.57 4.84 8.25
N ALA A 166 -14.52 4.33 9.05
CA ALA A 166 -15.75 3.73 8.53
C ALA A 166 -16.58 4.76 7.74
N ARG A 167 -16.75 5.98 8.26
CA ARG A 167 -17.46 7.06 7.55
C ARG A 167 -16.81 7.40 6.22
N ILE A 168 -15.49 7.55 6.19
CA ILE A 168 -14.75 7.82 4.96
C ILE A 168 -14.86 6.65 3.97
N SER A 169 -14.85 5.41 4.44
CA SER A 169 -15.04 4.22 3.60
C SER A 169 -16.38 4.24 2.88
N VAL A 170 -17.45 4.56 3.61
CA VAL A 170 -18.81 4.61 3.04
C VAL A 170 -18.95 5.72 2.01
N THR A 171 -18.35 6.87 2.25
CA THR A 171 -18.48 8.04 1.38
C THR A 171 -17.58 8.01 0.16
N THR A 172 -16.42 7.35 0.23
CA THR A 172 -15.41 7.43 -0.84
C THR A 172 -15.12 6.09 -1.52
N SER A 173 -15.40 4.96 -0.90
CA SER A 173 -15.06 3.60 -1.39
C SER A 173 -13.57 3.45 -1.77
N SER A 174 -12.66 4.19 -1.12
CA SER A 174 -11.23 4.26 -1.46
C SER A 174 -10.33 3.71 -0.36
N ILE A 175 -10.88 2.97 0.60
CA ILE A 175 -10.15 2.40 1.73
C ILE A 175 -10.32 0.90 1.73
N GLN A 176 -9.23 0.18 1.95
CA GLN A 176 -9.26 -1.24 2.29
C GLN A 176 -8.88 -1.44 3.76
N TYR A 177 -9.20 -2.61 4.29
CA TYR A 177 -8.93 -2.98 5.67
C TYR A 177 -8.15 -4.29 5.73
N GLU A 178 -7.15 -4.31 6.61
CA GLU A 178 -6.46 -5.52 7.04
C GLU A 178 -6.64 -5.71 8.53
N ASN A 179 -6.89 -6.93 8.96
CA ASN A 179 -7.09 -7.22 10.37
C ASN A 179 -5.76 -7.38 11.09
N ASP A 180 -5.29 -6.32 11.74
CA ASP A 180 -4.02 -6.27 12.46
C ASP A 180 -3.95 -7.30 13.61
N ASP A 181 -5.07 -7.58 14.26
CA ASP A 181 -5.14 -8.58 15.35
C ASP A 181 -4.90 -10.02 14.83
N VAL A 182 -5.20 -10.29 13.56
CA VAL A 182 -4.96 -11.59 12.89
C VAL A 182 -3.59 -11.62 12.21
N MET A 183 -3.17 -10.52 11.61
CA MET A 183 -1.94 -10.47 10.82
C MET A 183 -0.68 -10.49 11.68
N ARG A 184 -0.66 -9.75 12.78
CA ARG A 184 0.52 -9.63 13.66
C ARG A 184 1.02 -10.95 14.26
N PRO A 185 0.18 -11.87 14.71
CA PRO A 185 0.64 -13.18 15.20
C PRO A 185 1.39 -14.01 14.15
N VAL A 186 1.12 -13.78 12.86
CA VAL A 186 1.73 -14.51 11.74
C VAL A 186 2.96 -13.80 11.19
N TRP A 187 2.84 -12.49 10.98
CA TRP A 187 3.83 -11.68 10.25
C TRP A 187 4.75 -10.86 11.17
N GLY A 188 4.47 -10.85 12.48
CA GLY A 188 5.20 -10.03 13.44
C GLY A 188 4.65 -8.61 13.56
N ASP A 189 5.22 -7.86 14.48
CA ASP A 189 4.72 -6.52 14.85
C ASP A 189 5.01 -5.45 13.81
N ASP A 190 6.00 -5.67 12.94
CA ASP A 190 6.44 -4.71 11.93
C ASP A 190 6.27 -5.31 10.53
N TYR A 191 5.03 -5.61 10.18
CA TYR A 191 4.66 -5.99 8.83
C TYR A 191 4.09 -4.81 8.07
N SER A 192 4.09 -4.91 6.77
CA SER A 192 3.52 -3.93 5.83
C SER A 192 2.74 -4.66 4.75
N ILE A 193 1.75 -3.99 4.20
CA ILE A 193 0.99 -4.49 3.06
C ILE A 193 1.66 -4.02 1.77
N CYS A 194 2.07 -4.99 0.99
CA CYS A 194 2.68 -4.76 -0.31
C CYS A 194 1.64 -4.88 -1.42
N CYS A 195 1.71 -3.98 -2.39
CA CYS A 195 0.78 -3.93 -3.51
C CYS A 195 -0.67 -3.74 -3.02
N CYS A 196 -1.52 -4.73 -3.21
CA CYS A 196 -2.93 -4.64 -2.83
C CYS A 196 -3.18 -5.19 -1.41
N VAL A 197 -2.71 -6.42 -1.13
CA VAL A 197 -3.10 -7.18 0.08
C VAL A 197 -2.02 -8.14 0.60
N SER A 198 -0.83 -8.15 0.03
CA SER A 198 0.21 -9.10 0.44
C SER A 198 0.98 -8.58 1.64
N ALA A 199 0.96 -9.31 2.76
CA ALA A 199 1.78 -8.96 3.91
C ALA A 199 3.25 -9.36 3.70
N THR A 200 4.15 -8.51 4.16
CA THR A 200 5.60 -8.78 4.22
C THR A 200 6.18 -8.19 5.49
N GLN A 201 7.24 -8.78 5.99
CA GLN A 201 7.99 -8.20 7.11
C GLN A 201 8.85 -7.04 6.61
N THR A 202 8.61 -5.85 7.13
CA THR A 202 9.29 -4.62 6.72
C THR A 202 10.82 -4.75 6.83
N GLY A 203 11.50 -4.49 5.71
CA GLY A 203 12.96 -4.55 5.64
C GLY A 203 13.59 -5.96 5.66
N LYS A 204 12.78 -7.02 5.72
CA LYS A 204 13.26 -8.42 5.74
C LYS A 204 12.80 -9.23 4.54
N GLU A 205 11.65 -8.90 3.99
CA GLU A 205 11.02 -9.64 2.90
C GLU A 205 10.67 -8.71 1.74
N ILE A 206 10.58 -9.28 0.56
CA ILE A 206 10.05 -8.61 -0.62
C ILE A 206 8.93 -9.45 -1.21
N GLN A 207 7.94 -8.78 -1.79
CA GLN A 207 6.94 -9.47 -2.58
C GLN A 207 7.48 -9.77 -3.98
N PHE A 208 7.28 -11.01 -4.42
CA PHE A 208 7.60 -11.44 -5.77
C PHE A 208 6.33 -11.94 -6.46
N PHE A 209 6.08 -11.49 -7.70
CA PHE A 209 5.00 -12.06 -8.49
C PHE A 209 5.36 -13.46 -8.93
N GLY A 210 4.86 -14.47 -8.23
CA GLY A 210 5.12 -15.87 -8.55
C GLY A 210 4.29 -16.35 -9.74
N ALA A 211 2.99 -16.50 -9.55
CA ALA A 211 2.08 -16.99 -10.56
C ALA A 211 0.67 -16.42 -10.34
N ARG A 212 -0.13 -16.38 -11.40
CA ARG A 212 -1.56 -16.15 -11.34
C ARG A 212 -2.30 -17.44 -11.63
N ALA A 213 -3.17 -17.86 -10.71
CA ALA A 213 -4.04 -19.01 -10.89
C ALA A 213 -5.45 -18.54 -11.23
N ASN A 214 -6.02 -19.09 -12.29
CA ASN A 214 -7.44 -18.94 -12.59
C ASN A 214 -8.22 -19.96 -11.78
N LEU A 215 -8.77 -19.56 -10.64
CA LEU A 215 -9.49 -20.47 -9.73
C LEU A 215 -10.69 -21.15 -10.39
N ALA A 216 -11.44 -20.43 -11.23
CA ALA A 216 -12.55 -21.03 -11.99
C ALA A 216 -12.04 -22.13 -12.94
N LYS A 217 -10.89 -21.93 -13.56
CA LYS A 217 -10.27 -22.95 -14.42
C LYS A 217 -9.77 -24.14 -13.62
N CYS A 218 -9.21 -23.90 -12.42
CA CYS A 218 -8.82 -25.00 -11.51
C CYS A 218 -10.04 -25.85 -11.13
N LEU A 219 -11.18 -25.21 -10.82
CA LEU A 219 -12.43 -25.91 -10.53
C LEU A 219 -12.91 -26.72 -11.74
N LEU A 220 -12.87 -26.17 -12.96
CA LEU A 220 -13.24 -26.90 -14.18
C LEU A 220 -12.34 -28.11 -14.42
N TYR A 221 -11.05 -28.01 -14.15
CA TYR A 221 -10.13 -29.15 -14.23
C TYR A 221 -10.50 -30.22 -13.20
N ALA A 222 -10.80 -29.84 -11.97
CA ALA A 222 -11.22 -30.79 -10.94
C ALA A 222 -12.51 -31.51 -11.33
N ILE A 223 -13.50 -30.80 -11.85
CA ILE A 223 -14.78 -31.38 -12.33
C ILE A 223 -14.57 -32.32 -13.50
N ASN A 224 -13.67 -31.98 -14.42
CA ASN A 224 -13.40 -32.73 -15.65
C ASN A 224 -12.28 -33.78 -15.50
N GLY A 225 -11.85 -34.11 -14.27
CA GLY A 225 -10.79 -35.12 -14.06
C GLY A 225 -9.43 -34.72 -14.63
N GLY A 226 -9.10 -33.42 -14.60
CA GLY A 226 -7.82 -32.89 -15.09
C GLY A 226 -7.77 -32.62 -16.59
N ILE A 227 -8.89 -32.75 -17.31
CA ILE A 227 -8.97 -32.52 -18.76
C ILE A 227 -9.42 -31.09 -19.04
N ASP A 228 -8.72 -30.39 -19.93
CA ASP A 228 -9.13 -29.09 -20.43
C ASP A 228 -10.40 -29.20 -21.29
N GLU A 229 -11.44 -28.45 -20.95
CA GLU A 229 -12.77 -28.56 -21.58
C GLU A 229 -12.78 -28.07 -23.03
N LYS A 230 -11.81 -27.24 -23.44
CA LYS A 230 -11.69 -26.71 -24.80
C LYS A 230 -10.78 -27.58 -25.68
N THR A 231 -9.57 -27.83 -25.19
CA THR A 231 -8.54 -28.54 -25.97
C THR A 231 -8.65 -30.06 -25.87
N LYS A 232 -9.40 -30.57 -24.88
CA LYS A 232 -9.52 -32.00 -24.57
C LYS A 232 -8.19 -32.68 -24.17
N VAL A 233 -7.20 -31.88 -23.82
CA VAL A 233 -5.88 -32.34 -23.39
C VAL A 233 -5.88 -32.56 -21.86
N GLN A 234 -5.23 -33.64 -21.42
CA GLN A 234 -4.95 -33.89 -20.02
C GLN A 234 -3.88 -32.90 -19.54
N VAL A 235 -4.27 -31.95 -18.68
CA VAL A 235 -3.40 -30.89 -18.16
C VAL A 235 -3.05 -31.05 -16.68
N GLY A 236 -3.79 -31.87 -15.97
CA GLY A 236 -3.58 -32.17 -14.57
C GLY A 236 -3.66 -33.67 -14.27
N PRO A 237 -3.52 -34.08 -13.00
CA PRO A 237 -3.67 -35.49 -12.62
C PRO A 237 -5.04 -36.03 -13.04
N ALA A 238 -5.06 -37.26 -13.54
CA ALA A 238 -6.30 -37.96 -13.92
C ALA A 238 -7.05 -38.44 -12.68
N TYR A 239 -7.75 -37.54 -12.01
CA TYR A 239 -8.65 -37.89 -10.93
C TYR A 239 -10.05 -38.26 -11.46
N ARG A 240 -10.77 -39.03 -10.65
CA ARG A 240 -12.19 -39.28 -10.94
C ARG A 240 -12.93 -37.95 -11.01
N PRO A 241 -13.68 -37.65 -12.07
CA PRO A 241 -14.44 -36.40 -12.17
C PRO A 241 -15.33 -36.19 -10.96
N VAL A 242 -15.31 -35.00 -10.39
CA VAL A 242 -16.13 -34.66 -9.23
C VAL A 242 -17.51 -34.22 -9.73
N SER A 243 -18.57 -34.90 -9.28
CA SER A 243 -19.92 -34.46 -9.59
C SER A 243 -20.36 -33.31 -8.65
N TYR A 244 -21.28 -32.49 -9.14
CA TYR A 244 -21.86 -31.37 -8.39
C TYR A 244 -22.43 -31.78 -7.01
N THR A 245 -22.92 -33.00 -6.90
CA THR A 245 -23.42 -33.58 -5.65
C THR A 245 -22.36 -33.79 -4.59
N HIS A 246 -21.09 -34.01 -4.97
CA HIS A 246 -19.98 -34.15 -4.02
C HIS A 246 -19.53 -32.78 -3.46
N LEU A 247 -19.69 -31.72 -4.20
CA LEU A 247 -19.38 -30.37 -3.74
C LEU A 247 -20.39 -29.87 -2.69
N ARG A 248 -21.66 -30.27 -2.82
CA ARG A 248 -22.70 -29.94 -1.83
C ARG A 248 -22.62 -30.72 -0.53
N ALA A 249 -22.02 -31.89 -0.51
CA ALA A 249 -21.89 -32.71 0.70
C ALA A 249 -21.04 -32.07 1.80
N HIS A 250 -20.17 -31.11 1.45
CA HIS A 250 -19.35 -30.38 2.41
C HIS A 250 -20.00 -29.10 2.95
N GLU A 251 -21.14 -28.66 2.40
CA GLU A 251 -21.86 -27.46 2.87
C GLU A 251 -22.85 -27.76 4.01
N THR A 252 -23.09 -29.02 4.33
CA THR A 252 -24.09 -29.42 5.34
C THR A 252 -23.52 -29.84 6.69
N ASP A 253 -22.20 -29.83 6.86
CA ASP A 253 -21.52 -30.23 8.09
C ASP A 253 -20.88 -29.06 8.88
N SER A 254 -21.42 -27.82 8.76
CA SER A 254 -20.98 -26.66 9.53
C SER A 254 -22.12 -25.97 10.25
#